data_db4b87c54ec2eff93b0bbc72041fdc1e
#
_entry.id   db4b87c54ec2eff93b0bbc72041fdc1e
#
_cell.length_a   1.000
_cell.length_b   1.000
_cell.length_c   1.000
_cell.angle_alpha   90.00
_cell.angle_beta   90.00
_cell.angle_gamma   90.00
#
_symmetry.space_group_name_H-M   'P 1'
#
loop_
_entity.id
_entity.type
_entity.pdbx_description
1 polymer ?
#
loop_
_entity_poly.entity_id
_entity_poly.type
_entity_poly.pdbx_seq_one_letter_code
_entity_poly.pdbx_strand_id
1 'polypeptide(L)'
;MKLYIKEKVFSWSDTFFVKDELGNDKYTIEGEIFSWGKKLHVYDRHGAEVAFIKQELFTFLPQYTVYRSGEEAARVRKEFSFFFPRFTVDGPGWELDGSFWEHDYRIWQNGQPVASITKEWMTWGDSYELDIADSVDEILALAVVLTIDCIKEQQNNNN
;
A
#
# COMPACT_ATOMS: atom_id res chain seq x y z
N MET A 1 -15.56 3.63 -2.41
CA MET A 1 -14.69 4.73 -1.89
C MET A 1 -13.44 4.79 -2.74
N LYS A 2 -13.08 5.97 -3.20
CA LYS A 2 -11.90 6.15 -4.07
C LYS A 2 -10.84 7.00 -3.41
N LEU A 3 -9.60 6.56 -3.53
CA LEU A 3 -8.41 7.29 -3.11
C LEU A 3 -7.45 7.41 -4.28
N TYR A 4 -6.69 8.51 -4.31
CA TYR A 4 -5.71 8.80 -5.36
C TYR A 4 -4.33 8.96 -4.75
N ILE A 5 -3.37 8.21 -5.27
CA ILE A 5 -2.00 8.12 -4.76
C ILE A 5 -1.03 8.47 -5.89
N LYS A 6 -0.08 9.38 -5.64
CA LYS A 6 0.94 9.74 -6.64
C LYS A 6 1.99 8.65 -6.81
N GLU A 7 2.27 8.28 -8.06
CA GLU A 7 3.18 7.20 -8.42
C GLU A 7 4.67 7.50 -8.14
N LYS A 8 5.07 8.75 -8.21
CA LYS A 8 6.50 9.16 -8.17
C LYS A 8 7.02 9.65 -6.82
N VAL A 9 6.31 9.49 -5.73
CA VAL A 9 6.65 10.15 -4.47
C VAL A 9 7.26 9.19 -3.44
N PHE A 10 7.67 8.00 -3.84
CA PHE A 10 8.33 7.06 -2.93
C PHE A 10 9.83 7.33 -2.79
N SER A 11 10.20 8.53 -2.40
CA SER A 11 11.40 8.70 -1.61
C SER A 11 11.02 8.46 -0.14
N TRP A 12 11.64 7.48 0.48
CA TRP A 12 11.30 6.96 1.82
C TRP A 12 11.43 7.98 2.95
N SER A 13 11.94 9.14 2.64
CA SER A 13 12.12 10.25 3.55
C SER A 13 11.06 11.34 3.39
N ASP A 14 10.16 11.20 2.44
CA ASP A 14 9.25 12.27 2.08
C ASP A 14 7.86 12.04 2.66
N THR A 15 7.25 13.15 3.03
CA THR A 15 5.83 13.22 3.33
C THR A 15 5.06 13.32 2.03
N PHE A 16 4.04 12.49 1.83
CA PHE A 16 3.14 12.62 0.70
C PHE A 16 1.67 12.48 1.14
N PHE A 17 0.76 12.87 0.26
CA PHE A 17 -0.64 12.95 0.55
C PHE A 17 -1.44 11.99 -0.32
N VAL A 18 -2.42 11.34 0.29
CA VAL A 18 -3.44 10.54 -0.39
C VAL A 18 -4.71 11.39 -0.48
N LYS A 19 -5.22 11.57 -1.68
CA LYS A 19 -6.37 12.44 -1.94
C LYS A 19 -7.67 11.65 -2.03
N ASP A 20 -8.77 12.33 -1.67
CA ASP A 20 -10.13 11.84 -1.90
C ASP A 20 -10.61 12.19 -3.32
N GLU A 21 -11.84 11.80 -3.65
CA GLU A 21 -12.48 12.06 -4.95
C GLU A 21 -12.65 13.55 -5.28
N LEU A 22 -12.64 14.41 -4.28
CA LEU A 22 -12.74 15.86 -4.41
C LEU A 22 -11.37 16.53 -4.54
N GLY A 23 -10.28 15.76 -4.45
CA GLY A 23 -8.91 16.26 -4.50
C GLY A 23 -8.40 16.81 -3.18
N ASN A 24 -9.11 16.61 -2.08
CA ASN A 24 -8.64 17.01 -0.75
C ASN A 24 -7.67 15.97 -0.18
N ASP A 25 -6.71 16.42 0.61
CA ASP A 25 -5.81 15.54 1.33
C ASP A 25 -6.57 14.80 2.44
N LYS A 26 -6.74 13.50 2.26
CA LYS A 26 -7.45 12.64 3.20
C LYS A 26 -6.51 11.97 4.19
N TYR A 27 -5.36 11.51 3.71
CA TYR A 27 -4.31 10.92 4.54
C TYR A 27 -2.96 11.55 4.24
N THR A 28 -2.13 11.64 5.27
CA THR A 28 -0.72 12.01 5.18
C THR A 28 0.13 10.80 5.47
N ILE A 29 1.09 10.51 4.61
CA ILE A 29 2.01 9.39 4.76
C ILE A 29 3.39 9.94 5.05
N GLU A 30 4.01 9.49 6.15
CA GLU A 30 5.35 9.90 6.56
C GLU A 30 6.27 8.70 6.71
N GLY A 31 7.43 8.75 6.05
CA GLY A 31 8.50 7.78 6.21
C GLY A 31 9.46 8.18 7.32
N GLU A 32 10.04 7.20 8.02
CA GLU A 32 11.12 7.43 8.97
C GLU A 32 12.48 7.47 8.26
N ILE A 33 13.19 8.61 8.38
CA ILE A 33 14.45 8.87 7.66
C ILE A 33 15.62 8.02 8.20
N PHE A 34 15.68 7.81 9.51
CA PHE A 34 16.80 7.12 10.18
C PHE A 34 16.33 5.87 10.92
N SER A 35 15.61 4.97 10.23
CA SER A 35 15.19 3.72 10.83
C SER A 35 15.92 2.52 10.27
N TRP A 36 16.05 1.47 11.08
CA TRP A 36 16.45 0.16 10.61
C TRP A 36 15.26 -0.46 9.86
N GLY A 37 15.41 -0.58 8.54
CA GLY A 37 14.32 -0.97 7.67
C GLY A 37 13.33 0.17 7.41
N LYS A 38 12.45 -0.06 6.46
CA LYS A 38 11.45 0.93 6.04
C LYS A 38 10.27 0.96 7.00
N LYS A 39 9.85 2.17 7.37
CA LYS A 39 8.68 2.41 8.20
C LYS A 39 7.88 3.56 7.64
N LEU A 40 6.57 3.37 7.52
CA LEU A 40 5.63 4.38 7.10
C LEU A 40 4.55 4.58 8.16
N HIS A 41 4.24 5.82 8.45
CA HIS A 41 3.14 6.22 9.30
C HIS A 41 2.02 6.80 8.45
N VAL A 42 0.79 6.36 8.68
CA VAL A 42 -0.40 6.87 8.00
C VAL A 42 -1.22 7.67 9.00
N TYR A 43 -1.40 8.95 8.70
CA TYR A 43 -2.18 9.89 9.53
C TYR A 43 -3.46 10.28 8.81
N ASP A 44 -4.54 10.41 9.55
CA ASP A 44 -5.79 10.97 9.03
C ASP A 44 -5.74 12.52 8.94
N ARG A 45 -6.82 13.12 8.47
CA ARG A 45 -6.94 14.58 8.36
C ARG A 45 -6.89 15.34 9.68
N HIS A 46 -7.06 14.65 10.81
CA HIS A 46 -6.97 15.21 12.15
C HIS A 46 -5.58 15.02 12.79
N GLY A 47 -4.65 14.40 12.06
CA GLY A 47 -3.30 14.11 12.52
C GLY A 47 -3.20 12.89 13.45
N ALA A 48 -4.26 12.07 13.53
CA ALA A 48 -4.21 10.81 14.27
C ALA A 48 -3.53 9.72 13.41
N GLU A 49 -2.59 8.98 13.99
CA GLU A 49 -1.99 7.83 13.33
C GLU A 49 -3.01 6.69 13.24
N VAL A 50 -3.38 6.33 12.02
CA VAL A 50 -4.42 5.34 11.75
C VAL A 50 -3.87 4.02 11.24
N ALA A 51 -2.64 3.99 10.77
CA ALA A 51 -1.90 2.78 10.44
C ALA A 51 -0.39 3.01 10.53
N PHE A 52 0.33 1.93 10.77
CA PHE A 52 1.78 1.89 10.76
C PHE A 52 2.25 0.69 9.94
N ILE A 53 3.20 0.91 9.04
CA ILE A 53 3.76 -0.10 8.15
C ILE A 53 5.23 -0.26 8.47
N LYS A 54 5.65 -1.48 8.76
CA LYS A 54 7.02 -1.79 9.15
C LYS A 54 7.59 -2.93 8.33
N GLN A 55 8.77 -2.70 7.73
CA GLN A 55 9.53 -3.75 7.06
C GLN A 55 10.05 -4.76 8.10
N GLU A 56 9.84 -6.05 7.83
CA GLU A 56 10.49 -7.12 8.59
C GLU A 56 11.92 -7.31 8.08
N LEU A 57 12.87 -7.32 9.00
CA LEU A 57 14.28 -7.50 8.68
C LEU A 57 14.67 -8.98 8.71
N PHE A 58 15.75 -9.30 8.00
CA PHE A 58 16.31 -10.66 7.94
C PHE A 58 15.38 -11.72 7.35
N THR A 59 14.45 -11.30 6.51
CA THR A 59 13.61 -12.20 5.70
C THR A 59 14.26 -12.48 4.35
N PHE A 60 14.08 -13.69 3.82
CA PHE A 60 14.63 -14.06 2.52
C PHE A 60 13.98 -13.28 1.36
N LEU A 61 12.67 -13.10 1.44
CA LEU A 61 11.88 -12.29 0.51
C LEU A 61 11.29 -11.08 1.26
N PRO A 62 11.03 -9.96 0.58
CA PRO A 62 10.43 -8.79 1.20
C PRO A 62 9.15 -9.10 1.95
N GLN A 63 9.08 -8.66 3.19
CA GLN A 63 7.94 -8.83 4.07
C GLN A 63 7.74 -7.58 4.92
N TYR A 64 6.47 -7.18 5.06
CA TYR A 64 6.06 -6.03 5.85
C TYR A 64 4.87 -6.39 6.73
N THR A 65 4.80 -5.76 7.90
CA THR A 65 3.65 -5.87 8.81
C THR A 65 2.91 -4.55 8.86
N VAL A 66 1.59 -4.62 8.74
CA VAL A 66 0.68 -3.49 8.89
C VAL A 66 0.04 -3.55 10.27
N TYR A 67 0.17 -2.47 11.03
CA TYR A 67 -0.44 -2.31 12.35
C TYR A 67 -1.61 -1.32 12.28
N ARG A 68 -2.70 -1.65 12.95
CA ARG A 68 -3.85 -0.79 13.20
C ARG A 68 -4.07 -0.69 14.70
N SER A 69 -4.13 0.52 15.25
CA SER A 69 -4.31 0.72 16.70
C SER A 69 -3.32 -0.06 17.57
N GLY A 70 -2.08 -0.21 17.10
CA GLY A 70 -1.02 -0.94 17.80
C GLY A 70 -1.06 -2.46 17.67
N GLU A 71 -2.05 -3.02 16.99
CA GLU A 71 -2.18 -4.46 16.75
C GLU A 71 -1.85 -4.81 15.30
N GLU A 72 -1.25 -6.00 15.10
CA GLU A 72 -0.99 -6.53 13.76
C GLU A 72 -2.31 -6.79 13.03
N ALA A 73 -2.54 -6.09 11.93
CA ALA A 73 -3.75 -6.21 11.12
C ALA A 73 -3.53 -7.02 9.84
N ALA A 74 -2.34 -6.94 9.26
CA ALA A 74 -1.99 -7.70 8.07
C ALA A 74 -0.48 -7.90 7.98
N ARG A 75 -0.08 -8.96 7.28
CA ARG A 75 1.31 -9.21 6.89
C ARG A 75 1.36 -9.43 5.40
N VAL A 76 2.10 -8.56 4.71
CA VAL A 76 2.27 -8.62 3.26
C VAL A 76 3.63 -9.21 2.95
N ARG A 77 3.64 -10.30 2.21
CA ARG A 77 4.85 -11.00 1.80
C ARG A 77 4.91 -11.14 0.30
N LYS A 78 6.08 -10.90 -0.26
CA LYS A 78 6.34 -11.31 -1.63
C LYS A 78 6.62 -12.81 -1.65
N GLU A 79 5.97 -13.53 -2.56
CA GLU A 79 6.19 -14.95 -2.78
C GLU A 79 7.27 -15.18 -3.86
N PHE A 80 7.95 -16.31 -3.76
CA PHE A 80 8.84 -16.74 -4.82
C PHE A 80 8.03 -17.09 -6.09
N SER A 81 8.38 -16.50 -7.21
CA SER A 81 7.73 -16.76 -8.48
C SER A 81 8.72 -16.59 -9.64
N PHE A 82 8.64 -17.48 -10.65
CA PHE A 82 9.52 -17.44 -11.81
C PHE A 82 9.11 -16.40 -12.86
N PHE A 83 7.82 -16.12 -13.01
CA PHE A 83 7.32 -15.35 -14.14
C PHE A 83 6.63 -14.03 -13.74
N PHE A 84 5.85 -14.03 -12.67
CA PHE A 84 5.08 -12.85 -12.25
C PHE A 84 5.24 -12.62 -10.75
N PRO A 85 5.31 -11.35 -10.30
CA PRO A 85 5.28 -11.04 -8.88
C PRO A 85 4.01 -11.60 -8.23
N ARG A 86 4.17 -12.26 -7.09
CA ARG A 86 3.05 -12.78 -6.29
C ARG A 86 3.19 -12.26 -4.86
N PHE A 87 2.06 -11.90 -4.28
CA PHE A 87 1.98 -11.41 -2.91
C PHE A 87 0.96 -12.19 -2.11
N THR A 88 1.27 -12.42 -0.84
CA THR A 88 0.35 -12.98 0.14
C THR A 88 0.03 -11.91 1.16
N VAL A 89 -1.25 -11.75 1.49
CA VAL A 89 -1.73 -10.85 2.53
C VAL A 89 -2.40 -11.67 3.62
N ASP A 90 -1.63 -12.03 4.64
CA ASP A 90 -2.13 -12.74 5.82
C ASP A 90 -2.84 -11.77 6.76
N GLY A 91 -3.75 -12.27 7.57
CA GLY A 91 -4.60 -11.50 8.46
C GLY A 91 -6.01 -11.42 7.88
N PRO A 92 -6.28 -10.52 6.94
CA PRO A 92 -7.60 -10.46 6.32
C PRO A 92 -7.87 -11.61 5.33
N GLY A 93 -6.86 -12.38 4.92
CA GLY A 93 -7.03 -13.46 3.94
C GLY A 93 -7.34 -12.92 2.54
N TRP A 94 -6.64 -11.88 2.14
CA TRP A 94 -6.81 -11.26 0.82
C TRP A 94 -5.93 -11.91 -0.23
N GLU A 95 -6.51 -12.10 -1.39
CA GLU A 95 -5.84 -12.60 -2.59
C GLU A 95 -5.67 -11.47 -3.59
N LEU A 96 -4.55 -11.46 -4.31
CA LEU A 96 -4.22 -10.41 -5.26
C LEU A 96 -3.95 -11.02 -6.63
N ASP A 97 -4.47 -10.36 -7.69
CA ASP A 97 -4.16 -10.71 -9.07
C ASP A 97 -4.01 -9.46 -9.93
N GLY A 98 -3.24 -9.58 -11.02
CA GLY A 98 -3.05 -8.51 -11.99
C GLY A 98 -1.60 -8.08 -12.16
N SER A 99 -1.39 -6.90 -12.76
CA SER A 99 -0.08 -6.32 -13.02
C SER A 99 0.30 -5.32 -11.92
N PHE A 100 1.07 -5.77 -10.94
CA PHE A 100 1.51 -4.93 -9.81
C PHE A 100 2.44 -3.80 -10.26
N TRP A 101 3.30 -4.05 -11.26
CA TRP A 101 4.24 -3.06 -11.77
C TRP A 101 3.56 -1.88 -12.49
N GLU A 102 2.39 -2.15 -13.08
CA GLU A 102 1.64 -1.16 -13.86
C GLU A 102 0.52 -0.50 -13.07
N HIS A 103 0.37 -0.78 -11.78
CA HIS A 103 -0.78 -0.37 -10.96
C HIS A 103 -2.12 -0.74 -11.62
N ASP A 104 -2.21 -1.97 -12.10
CA ASP A 104 -3.43 -2.56 -12.67
C ASP A 104 -3.64 -3.95 -12.06
N TYR A 105 -4.17 -3.97 -10.83
CA TYR A 105 -4.42 -5.21 -10.10
C TYR A 105 -5.65 -5.10 -9.20
N ARG A 106 -6.10 -6.24 -8.70
CA ARG A 106 -7.30 -6.36 -7.86
C ARG A 106 -7.00 -7.15 -6.60
N ILE A 107 -7.76 -6.84 -5.57
CA ILE A 107 -7.73 -7.52 -4.28
C ILE A 107 -9.09 -8.17 -4.06
N TRP A 108 -9.07 -9.44 -3.65
CA TRP A 108 -10.24 -10.27 -3.43
C TRP A 108 -10.23 -10.88 -2.04
N GLN A 109 -11.41 -11.20 -1.53
CA GLN A 109 -11.59 -12.00 -0.32
C GLN A 109 -12.73 -12.99 -0.56
N ASN A 110 -12.43 -14.30 -0.51
CA ASN A 110 -13.42 -15.35 -0.75
C ASN A 110 -14.27 -15.15 -2.04
N GLY A 111 -13.60 -14.73 -3.11
CA GLY A 111 -14.26 -14.45 -4.40
C GLY A 111 -15.04 -13.14 -4.47
N GLN A 112 -15.06 -12.36 -3.39
CA GLN A 112 -15.68 -11.02 -3.39
C GLN A 112 -14.63 -9.93 -3.61
N PRO A 113 -14.93 -8.87 -4.39
CA PRO A 113 -13.99 -7.79 -4.60
C PRO A 113 -13.80 -6.97 -3.31
N VAL A 114 -12.52 -6.73 -2.97
CA VAL A 114 -12.09 -5.86 -1.86
C VAL A 114 -11.71 -4.49 -2.39
N ALA A 115 -10.83 -4.46 -3.38
CA ALA A 115 -10.39 -3.23 -4.02
C ALA A 115 -9.86 -3.46 -5.43
N SER A 116 -9.84 -2.41 -6.23
CA SER A 116 -9.14 -2.36 -7.50
C SER A 116 -8.18 -1.19 -7.56
N ILE A 117 -7.03 -1.42 -8.16
CA ILE A 117 -5.99 -0.43 -8.35
C ILE A 117 -5.82 -0.22 -9.85
N THR A 118 -5.97 1.03 -10.30
CA THR A 118 -5.94 1.38 -11.73
C THR A 118 -5.13 2.65 -11.93
N LYS A 119 -4.26 2.65 -12.92
CA LYS A 119 -3.46 3.83 -13.26
C LYS A 119 -4.36 4.94 -13.81
N GLU A 120 -4.22 6.14 -13.25
CA GLU A 120 -4.95 7.34 -13.67
C GLU A 120 -4.02 8.29 -14.43
N TRP A 121 -4.40 8.61 -15.69
CA TRP A 121 -3.56 9.42 -16.58
C TRP A 121 -3.87 10.93 -16.56
N MET A 122 -4.98 11.36 -15.96
CA MET A 122 -5.57 12.65 -16.35
C MET A 122 -5.84 13.67 -15.24
N THR A 123 -5.90 13.32 -13.96
CA THR A 123 -6.45 14.25 -12.96
C THR A 123 -5.40 14.88 -12.04
N TRP A 124 -4.40 14.13 -11.60
CA TRP A 124 -3.45 14.58 -10.56
C TRP A 124 -1.99 14.32 -10.92
N GLY A 125 -1.68 14.24 -12.23
CA GLY A 125 -0.39 13.80 -12.73
C GLY A 125 -0.27 12.27 -12.74
N ASP A 126 0.95 11.75 -12.70
CA ASP A 126 1.17 10.30 -12.62
C ASP A 126 0.66 9.78 -11.26
N SER A 127 -0.59 9.39 -11.21
CA SER A 127 -1.27 8.83 -10.04
C SER A 127 -2.01 7.56 -10.39
N TYR A 128 -2.35 6.78 -9.37
CA TYR A 128 -3.25 5.65 -9.52
C TYR A 128 -4.45 5.79 -8.58
N GLU A 129 -5.56 5.22 -8.99
CA GLU A 129 -6.80 5.16 -8.23
C GLU A 129 -6.85 3.84 -7.45
N LEU A 130 -7.21 3.94 -6.20
CA LEU A 130 -7.58 2.83 -5.34
C LEU A 130 -9.07 2.92 -5.06
N ASP A 131 -9.85 2.04 -5.70
CA ASP A 131 -11.30 1.94 -5.50
C ASP A 131 -11.60 0.79 -4.54
N ILE A 132 -12.17 1.12 -3.39
CA ILE A 132 -12.37 0.21 -2.26
C ILE A 132 -13.85 -0.06 -2.07
N ALA A 133 -14.24 -1.33 -1.93
CA ALA A 133 -15.61 -1.71 -1.63
C ALA A 133 -16.08 -1.13 -0.28
N ASP A 134 -17.33 -0.69 -0.20
CA ASP A 134 -17.87 0.05 0.96
C ASP A 134 -17.85 -0.75 2.27
N SER A 135 -17.87 -2.07 2.20
CA SER A 135 -17.81 -2.96 3.36
C SER A 135 -16.39 -3.22 3.89
N VAL A 136 -15.38 -2.69 3.20
CA VAL A 136 -13.96 -2.95 3.51
C VAL A 136 -13.37 -1.83 4.36
N ASP A 137 -12.48 -2.17 5.28
CA ASP A 137 -11.66 -1.20 6.01
C ASP A 137 -10.76 -0.43 5.03
N GLU A 138 -11.11 0.81 4.76
CA GLU A 138 -10.41 1.70 3.81
C GLU A 138 -8.93 1.87 4.19
N ILE A 139 -8.65 2.03 5.48
CA ILE A 139 -7.29 2.27 5.96
C ILE A 139 -6.44 1.02 5.80
N LEU A 140 -6.99 -0.16 6.07
CA LEU A 140 -6.29 -1.42 5.87
C LEU A 140 -5.99 -1.65 4.38
N ALA A 141 -6.95 -1.39 3.50
CA ALA A 141 -6.76 -1.50 2.06
C ALA A 141 -5.68 -0.54 1.56
N LEU A 142 -5.72 0.72 2.00
CA LEU A 142 -4.69 1.71 1.69
C LEU A 142 -3.31 1.24 2.16
N ALA A 143 -3.19 0.78 3.41
CA ALA A 143 -1.92 0.35 3.98
C ALA A 143 -1.33 -0.87 3.24
N VAL A 144 -2.15 -1.82 2.82
CA VAL A 144 -1.71 -2.98 2.02
C VAL A 144 -1.19 -2.54 0.66
N VAL A 145 -1.87 -1.63 -0.02
CA VAL A 145 -1.44 -1.10 -1.33
C VAL A 145 -0.13 -0.33 -1.20
N LEU A 146 0.00 0.54 -0.21
CA LEU A 146 1.26 1.23 0.09
C LEU A 146 2.40 0.25 0.37
N THR A 147 2.12 -0.84 1.04
CA THR A 147 3.12 -1.89 1.31
C THR A 147 3.59 -2.58 0.03
N ILE A 148 2.70 -2.85 -0.91
CA ILE A 148 3.06 -3.42 -2.22
C ILE A 148 3.96 -2.45 -2.98
N ASP A 149 3.67 -1.16 -2.95
CA ASP A 149 4.53 -0.14 -3.55
C ASP A 149 5.90 -0.08 -2.88
N CYS A 150 5.97 -0.24 -1.56
CA CYS A 150 7.22 -0.38 -0.83
C CYS A 150 8.08 -1.53 -1.34
N ILE A 151 7.49 -2.69 -1.54
CA ILE A 151 8.17 -3.88 -2.02
C ILE A 151 8.66 -3.67 -3.47
N LYS A 152 7.84 -3.07 -4.32
CA LYS A 152 8.21 -2.73 -5.70
C LYS A 152 9.45 -1.84 -5.76
N GLU A 153 9.46 -0.78 -4.97
CA GLU A 153 10.59 0.15 -4.95
C GLU A 153 11.86 -0.49 -4.42
N GLN A 154 11.75 -1.29 -3.36
CA GLN A 154 12.88 -2.02 -2.81
C GLN A 154 13.55 -2.91 -3.88
N GLN A 155 12.76 -3.51 -4.76
CA GLN A 155 13.27 -4.34 -5.84
C GLN A 155 13.93 -3.52 -6.95
N ASN A 156 13.36 -2.38 -7.29
CA ASN A 156 13.94 -1.48 -8.30
C ASN A 156 15.30 -0.92 -7.85
N ASN A 157 15.46 -0.67 -6.56
CA ASN A 157 16.72 -0.15 -6.01
C ASN A 157 17.79 -1.23 -5.84
N ASN A 158 17.42 -2.51 -5.86
CA ASN A 158 18.35 -3.64 -5.78
C ASN A 158 18.79 -4.17 -7.14
N ASN A 159 18.25 -3.65 -8.21
CA ASN A 159 18.63 -3.91 -9.60
C ASN A 159 19.42 -2.71 -10.13
#